data_46b191201ee6006cdca95d245b2e13e4
#
_entry.id   46b191201ee6006cdca95d245b2e13e4
#
_cell.length_a   1.000
_cell.length_b   1.000
_cell.length_c   1.000
_cell.angle_alpha   90.00
_cell.angle_beta   90.00
_cell.angle_gamma   90.00
#
_symmetry.space_group_name_H-M   'P 1'
#
loop_
_entity.id
_entity.type
_entity.pdbx_description
1 polymer ?
#
loop_
_entity_poly.entity_id
_entity_poly.type
_entity_poly.pdbx_seq_one_letter_code
_entity_poly.pdbx_strand_id
1 'polypeptide(L)' 'MAAKERLDKLLCDRGWVESRARAQSLIMQGFFRVGGRVITKPGTRVPVDVEIEWVRPP' A
#
# COMPACT_ATOMS: atom_id res chain seq x y z
N MET A 1 -16.56 -12.73 0.95
CA MET A 1 -15.56 -12.14 1.85
C MET A 1 -14.39 -11.62 1.03
N ALA A 2 -13.91 -10.43 1.31
CA ALA A 2 -12.78 -9.88 0.59
C ALA A 2 -11.50 -10.63 0.99
N ALA A 3 -10.71 -11.04 0.01
CA ALA A 3 -9.41 -11.61 0.24
C ALA A 3 -8.48 -10.52 0.77
N LYS A 4 -7.45 -10.91 1.49
CA LYS A 4 -6.42 -9.98 1.95
C LYS A 4 -5.12 -10.22 1.19
N GLU A 5 -4.36 -9.16 1.00
CA GLU A 5 -3.10 -9.23 0.29
C GLU A 5 -2.09 -8.29 0.95
N ARG A 6 -0.81 -8.58 0.79
CA ARG A 6 0.24 -7.69 1.27
C ARG A 6 0.14 -6.36 0.51
N LEU A 7 0.33 -5.27 1.24
CA LEU A 7 0.18 -3.93 0.66
C LEU A 7 1.17 -3.68 -0.48
N ASP A 8 2.42 -4.11 -0.32
CA ASP A 8 3.43 -3.93 -1.36
C ASP A 8 3.03 -4.64 -2.67
N LYS A 9 2.53 -5.87 -2.56
CA LYS A 9 2.06 -6.61 -3.73
C LYS A 9 0.82 -5.97 -4.34
N LEU A 10 -0.12 -5.53 -3.50
CA LEU A 10 -1.36 -4.92 -3.97
C LEU A 10 -1.11 -3.64 -4.75
N LEU A 11 -0.19 -2.80 -4.27
CA LEU A 11 0.17 -1.56 -4.97
C LEU A 11 0.79 -1.86 -6.33
N CYS A 12 1.64 -2.86 -6.41
CA CYS A 12 2.24 -3.28 -7.67
C CYS A 12 1.17 -3.83 -8.62
N ASP A 13 0.28 -4.69 -8.12
CA ASP A 13 -0.78 -5.30 -8.93
C ASP A 13 -1.76 -4.26 -9.48
N ARG A 14 -2.01 -3.19 -8.73
CA ARG A 14 -2.91 -2.12 -9.17
C ARG A 14 -2.23 -1.11 -10.08
N GLY A 15 -0.94 -1.26 -10.36
CA GLY A 15 -0.20 -0.34 -11.20
C GLY A 15 0.17 0.97 -10.54
N TRP A 16 0.11 1.06 -9.21
CA TRP A 16 0.51 2.26 -8.48
C TRP A 16 2.02 2.47 -8.48
N VAL A 17 2.75 1.36 -8.57
CA VAL A 17 4.22 1.36 -8.58
C VAL A 17 4.70 0.32 -9.59
N GLU A 18 5.92 0.46 -10.05
CA GLU A 18 6.50 -0.40 -11.08
C GLU A 18 7.05 -1.72 -10.53
N SER A 19 7.34 -1.77 -9.22
CA SER A 19 7.91 -2.96 -8.59
C SER A 19 7.54 -3.02 -7.12
N ARG A 20 7.63 -4.22 -6.53
CA ARG A 20 7.38 -4.39 -5.10
C ARG A 20 8.44 -3.69 -4.25
N ALA A 21 9.69 -3.68 -4.72
CA ALA A 21 10.75 -2.97 -4.02
C ALA A 21 10.45 -1.47 -3.93
N ARG A 22 9.94 -0.88 -5.01
CA ARG A 22 9.52 0.51 -5.02
C ARG A 22 8.35 0.74 -4.06
N ALA A 23 7.38 -0.18 -4.07
CA ALA A 23 6.25 -0.11 -3.16
C ALA A 23 6.71 -0.12 -1.69
N GLN A 24 7.62 -1.02 -1.35
CA GLN A 24 8.15 -1.12 0.00
C GLN A 24 8.81 0.17 0.45
N SER A 25 9.62 0.77 -0.42
CA SER A 25 10.31 2.02 -0.12
C SER A 25 9.30 3.15 0.15
N LEU A 26 8.31 3.29 -0.70
CA LEU A 26 7.31 4.36 -0.57
C LEU A 26 6.40 4.15 0.64
N ILE A 27 6.02 2.91 0.91
CA ILE A 27 5.20 2.60 2.08
C ILE A 27 5.94 2.98 3.36
N MET A 28 7.22 2.61 3.46
CA MET A 28 8.02 2.92 4.65
C MET A 28 8.18 4.42 4.87
N GLN A 29 8.11 5.20 3.81
CA GLN A 29 8.20 6.66 3.88
C GLN A 29 6.86 7.33 4.23
N GLY A 30 5.76 6.59 4.26
CA GLY A 30 4.46 7.12 4.63
C GLY A 30 3.69 7.78 3.49
N PHE A 31 3.94 7.38 2.25
CA PHE A 31 3.29 7.97 1.09
C PHE A 31 1.87 7.45 0.82
N PHE A 32 1.43 6.41 1.51
CA PHE A 32 0.13 5.82 1.25
C PHE A 32 -0.77 5.84 2.47
N ARG A 33 -2.00 6.29 2.27
CA ARG A 33 -3.08 6.10 3.23
C ARG A 33 -3.95 4.97 2.72
N VAL A 34 -4.16 3.96 3.55
CA VAL A 34 -4.88 2.74 3.18
C VAL A 34 -6.01 2.53 4.17
N GLY A 35 -7.24 2.53 3.67
CA GLY A 35 -8.42 2.41 4.53
C GLY A 35 -8.49 3.50 5.59
N GLY A 36 -8.07 4.72 5.26
CA GLY A 36 -8.10 5.86 6.16
C GLY A 36 -6.91 5.98 7.11
N ARG A 37 -5.88 5.13 6.97
CA ARG A 37 -4.71 5.13 7.85
C ARG A 37 -3.44 5.14 7.02
N VAL A 38 -2.45 5.94 7.45
CA VAL A 38 -1.12 5.87 6.85
C VAL A 38 -0.44 4.59 7.34
N ILE A 39 -0.03 3.74 6.42
CA ILE A 39 0.62 2.48 6.71
C ILE A 39 2.08 2.58 6.30
N THR A 40 2.98 2.20 7.19
CA THR A 40 4.42 2.27 6.97
C THR A 40 5.09 0.89 6.92
N LYS A 41 4.31 -0.17 7.09
CA LYS A 41 4.84 -1.55 7.05
C LYS A 41 4.39 -2.23 5.77
N PRO A 42 5.30 -2.50 4.82
CA PRO A 42 4.94 -3.04 3.50
C PRO A 42 4.24 -4.39 3.55
N GLY A 43 4.56 -5.20 4.55
CA GLY A 43 3.95 -6.52 4.70
C GLY A 43 2.56 -6.52 5.32
N THR A 44 2.01 -5.35 5.64
CA THR A 44 0.66 -5.26 6.20
C THR A 44 -0.34 -5.86 5.24
N ARG A 45 -1.19 -6.74 5.74
CA ARG A 45 -2.22 -7.37 4.92
C ARG A 45 -3.49 -6.53 4.98
N VAL A 46 -4.01 -6.22 3.81
CA VAL A 46 -5.20 -5.36 3.67
C VAL A 46 -6.18 -6.01 2.71
N PRO A 47 -7.48 -5.67 2.81
CA PRO A 47 -8.45 -6.18 1.84
C PRO A 47 -8.06 -5.77 0.42
N VAL A 48 -8.25 -6.67 -0.56
CA VAL A 48 -7.85 -6.39 -1.94
C VAL A 48 -8.65 -5.26 -2.58
N ASP A 49 -9.81 -4.92 -2.02
CA ASP A 49 -10.67 -3.84 -2.49
C ASP A 49 -10.54 -2.56 -1.64
N VAL A 50 -9.55 -2.50 -0.75
CA VAL A 50 -9.36 -1.36 0.14
C VAL A 50 -9.06 -0.09 -0.65
N GLU A 51 -9.53 1.05 -0.15
CA GLU A 51 -9.19 2.35 -0.71
C GLU A 51 -7.75 2.72 -0.38
N ILE A 52 -7.01 3.17 -1.39
CA ILE A 52 -5.62 3.60 -1.26
C ILE A 52 -5.53 5.02 -1.81
N GLU A 53 -4.83 5.89 -1.09
CA GLU A 53 -4.57 7.26 -1.51
C GLU A 53 -3.09 7.58 -1.41
N TRP A 54 -2.62 8.38 -2.35
CA TRP A 54 -1.32 9.02 -2.22
C TRP A 54 -1.43 10.16 -1.23
N VAL A 55 -0.51 10.22 -0.26
CA VAL A 55 -0.44 11.34 0.69
C VAL A 55 0.99 11.82 0.78
N ARG A 56 1.17 13.04 1.22
CA ARG A 56 2.51 13.55 1.48
C ARG A 56 2.88 13.24 2.92
N PRO A 57 4.06 12.66 3.17
CA PRO A 57 4.55 12.50 4.54
C PRO A 57 4.73 13.87 5.17
N PRO A 58 4.58 13.97 6.48
CA PRO A 58 4.81 15.24 7.19
C PRO A 58 6.27 15.68 7.12
#